data_eb22fc61240ea6f833bc6964bf0afae8
#
_entry.id   eb22fc61240ea6f833bc6964bf0afae8
#
_cell.length_a   1.000
_cell.length_b   1.000
_cell.length_c   1.000
_cell.angle_alpha   90.00
_cell.angle_beta   90.00
_cell.angle_gamma   90.00
#
_symmetry.space_group_name_H-M   'P 1'
#
loop_
_entity.id
_entity.type
_entity.pdbx_description
1 polymer ?
#
loop_
_entity_poly.entity_id
_entity_poly.type
_entity_poly.pdbx_seq_one_letter_code
_entity_poly.pdbx_strand_id
1 'polypeptide(L)'
;MKSDTLFWLMVTLGALIALAFVLGESDGGPLSSTADERHQLAKECLGGHDNLQDHYHAIVRVYVMDEEVPIPEDVGLNDEGCSMRQLHTHDDSGKVHLEFTRQGVRAPLEAFFDVWGKHMDETGFDDHRVNESTEFLMFLNTYSYDEDGNVIIDPNDRVQIDTYNEHIVEDRQYIELIFRNR
;
A
#
# COMPACT_ATOMS: atom_id res chain seq x y z
N MET A 1 23.94 -51.55 -27.48
CA MET A 1 24.34 -50.72 -26.33
C MET A 1 24.32 -49.21 -26.57
N LYS A 2 23.87 -48.65 -27.71
CA LYS A 2 23.81 -47.23 -27.97
C LYS A 2 22.42 -46.62 -27.82
N SER A 3 21.36 -47.41 -27.75
CA SER A 3 19.97 -47.00 -27.66
C SER A 3 19.58 -46.56 -26.23
N ASP A 4 20.04 -47.31 -25.24
CA ASP A 4 19.65 -47.09 -23.84
C ASP A 4 20.25 -45.81 -23.23
N THR A 5 21.49 -45.49 -23.66
CA THR A 5 22.15 -44.24 -23.19
C THR A 5 21.45 -42.98 -23.71
N LEU A 6 20.95 -43.00 -24.94
CA LEU A 6 20.22 -41.88 -25.53
C LEU A 6 18.84 -41.73 -24.87
N PHE A 7 18.16 -42.84 -24.56
CA PHE A 7 16.90 -42.83 -23.83
C PHE A 7 17.04 -42.20 -22.42
N TRP A 8 18.04 -42.64 -21.66
CA TRP A 8 18.30 -42.09 -20.33
C TRP A 8 18.73 -40.60 -20.34
N LEU A 9 19.48 -40.19 -21.37
CA LEU A 9 19.80 -38.74 -21.55
C LEU A 9 18.57 -37.90 -21.85
N MET A 10 17.64 -38.41 -22.64
CA MET A 10 16.37 -37.69 -22.90
C MET A 10 15.45 -37.61 -21.66
N VAL A 11 15.39 -38.70 -20.87
CA VAL A 11 14.61 -38.72 -19.63
C VAL A 11 15.19 -37.76 -18.58
N THR A 12 16.53 -37.72 -18.43
CA THR A 12 17.18 -36.80 -17.49
C THR A 12 17.06 -35.33 -17.93
N LEU A 13 17.18 -35.04 -19.24
CA LEU A 13 17.01 -33.71 -19.77
C LEU A 13 15.56 -33.22 -19.62
N GLY A 14 14.58 -34.10 -19.88
CA GLY A 14 13.15 -33.81 -19.68
C GLY A 14 12.82 -33.54 -18.20
N ALA A 15 13.40 -34.32 -17.28
CA ALA A 15 13.22 -34.11 -15.84
C ALA A 15 13.84 -32.78 -15.34
N LEU A 16 15.01 -32.41 -15.89
CA LEU A 16 15.67 -31.14 -15.56
C LEU A 16 14.89 -29.91 -16.10
N ILE A 17 14.31 -30.03 -17.29
CA ILE A 17 13.46 -28.99 -17.88
C ILE A 17 12.16 -28.85 -17.06
N ALA A 18 11.53 -29.96 -16.67
CA ALA A 18 10.33 -29.94 -15.84
C ALA A 18 10.62 -29.35 -14.44
N LEU A 19 11.78 -29.67 -13.86
CA LEU A 19 12.20 -29.10 -12.57
C LEU A 19 12.48 -27.59 -12.69
N ALA A 20 13.10 -27.14 -13.78
CA ALA A 20 13.33 -25.72 -14.03
C ALA A 20 12.01 -24.96 -14.24
N PHE A 21 10.98 -25.57 -14.84
CA PHE A 21 9.63 -25.01 -14.96
C PHE A 21 8.93 -24.90 -13.60
N VAL A 22 9.04 -25.93 -12.75
CA VAL A 22 8.44 -25.92 -11.40
C VAL A 22 9.17 -24.95 -10.46
N LEU A 23 10.48 -24.76 -10.64
CA LEU A 23 11.25 -23.79 -9.84
C LEU A 23 11.23 -22.37 -10.42
N GLY A 24 10.73 -22.21 -11.66
CA GLY A 24 10.62 -20.92 -12.35
C GLY A 24 9.22 -20.31 -12.31
N GLU A 25 8.22 -21.00 -11.78
CA GLU A 25 6.97 -20.36 -11.36
C GLU A 25 7.28 -19.63 -10.06
N SER A 26 7.80 -18.40 -10.20
CA SER A 26 7.65 -17.42 -9.12
C SER A 26 6.16 -17.26 -8.93
N ASP A 27 5.64 -17.78 -7.84
CA ASP A 27 4.33 -17.41 -7.34
C ASP A 27 4.25 -15.89 -7.38
N GLY A 28 3.50 -15.35 -8.36
CA GLY A 28 3.01 -13.99 -8.31
C GLY A 28 2.00 -13.92 -7.17
N GLY A 29 2.50 -14.07 -5.95
CA GLY A 29 1.76 -13.68 -4.76
C GLY A 29 1.47 -12.18 -4.84
N PRO A 30 0.54 -11.67 -4.02
CA PRO A 30 0.24 -10.24 -3.97
C PRO A 30 1.56 -9.47 -3.87
N LEU A 31 1.72 -8.43 -4.71
CA LEU A 31 2.91 -7.56 -4.74
C LEU A 31 2.93 -6.73 -3.45
N SER A 32 3.12 -7.41 -2.34
CA SER A 32 3.41 -6.80 -1.05
C SER A 32 4.92 -6.71 -0.92
N SER A 33 5.43 -5.56 -0.53
CA SER A 33 6.85 -5.39 -0.25
C SER A 33 7.30 -6.39 0.82
N THR A 34 8.45 -7.00 0.64
CA THR A 34 9.05 -7.81 1.71
C THR A 34 9.41 -6.91 2.89
N ALA A 35 9.58 -7.50 4.07
CA ALA A 35 9.92 -6.72 5.28
C ALA A 35 11.17 -5.84 5.10
N ASP A 36 12.09 -6.24 4.22
CA ASP A 36 13.32 -5.48 3.93
C ASP A 36 13.12 -4.36 2.90
N GLU A 37 12.11 -4.47 2.03
CA GLU A 37 11.80 -3.50 0.97
C GLU A 37 10.88 -2.38 1.44
N ARG A 38 10.15 -2.58 2.54
CA ARG A 38 9.24 -1.55 3.08
C ARG A 38 9.97 -0.24 3.40
N HIS A 39 9.27 0.87 3.22
CA HIS A 39 9.75 2.19 3.59
C HIS A 39 10.22 2.24 5.05
N GLN A 40 11.26 3.03 5.36
CA GLN A 40 11.85 3.08 6.70
C GLN A 40 10.82 3.46 7.78
N LEU A 41 9.93 4.44 7.50
CA LEU A 41 8.89 4.86 8.44
C LEU A 41 7.90 3.73 8.77
N ALA A 42 7.63 2.82 7.82
CA ALA A 42 6.79 1.65 8.06
C ALA A 42 7.40 0.64 9.04
N LYS A 43 8.73 0.65 9.18
CA LYS A 43 9.47 -0.23 10.11
C LYS A 43 9.59 0.38 11.50
N GLU A 44 9.47 1.71 11.63
CA GLU A 44 9.66 2.43 12.89
C GLU A 44 8.45 2.24 13.82
N CYS A 45 8.74 1.95 15.09
CA CYS A 45 7.74 1.81 16.13
C CYS A 45 7.62 3.11 16.93
N LEU A 46 6.40 3.60 17.10
CA LEU A 46 6.12 4.75 17.95
C LEU A 46 6.04 4.36 19.43
N GLY A 47 5.47 3.18 19.72
CA GLY A 47 5.35 2.63 21.06
C GLY A 47 4.24 3.26 21.92
N GLY A 48 3.71 4.41 21.54
CA GLY A 48 2.63 5.12 22.24
C GLY A 48 2.60 6.60 21.89
N HIS A 49 1.59 7.34 22.38
CA HIS A 49 1.37 8.77 22.06
C HIS A 49 2.25 9.75 22.87
N ASP A 50 3.20 9.25 23.66
CA ASP A 50 4.05 10.09 24.49
C ASP A 50 5.12 10.82 23.66
N ASN A 51 5.33 12.11 23.97
CA ASN A 51 6.38 12.95 23.38
C ASN A 51 6.28 13.18 21.86
N LEU A 52 5.08 13.19 21.31
CA LEU A 52 4.87 13.54 19.91
C LEU A 52 5.36 14.97 19.63
N GLN A 53 6.08 15.14 18.52
CA GLN A 53 6.52 16.45 18.01
C GLN A 53 5.69 16.86 16.79
N ASP A 54 5.26 15.91 15.98
CA ASP A 54 4.32 16.11 14.88
C ASP A 54 3.17 15.11 15.02
N HIS A 55 1.94 15.60 14.85
CA HIS A 55 0.72 14.80 14.86
C HIS A 55 -0.28 15.42 13.89
N TYR A 56 -0.58 14.73 12.81
CA TYR A 56 -1.53 15.17 11.79
C TYR A 56 -2.28 13.99 11.18
N HIS A 57 -3.31 14.29 10.39
CA HIS A 57 -4.20 13.27 9.86
C HIS A 57 -4.49 13.50 8.38
N ALA A 58 -4.59 12.40 7.65
CA ALA A 58 -5.18 12.38 6.33
C ALA A 58 -6.33 11.35 6.29
N ILE A 59 -7.25 11.53 5.36
CA ILE A 59 -8.26 10.50 5.04
C ILE A 59 -7.87 9.89 3.71
N VAL A 60 -7.75 8.57 3.69
CA VAL A 60 -7.45 7.78 2.48
C VAL A 60 -8.67 6.96 2.11
N ARG A 61 -9.03 6.97 0.82
CA ARG A 61 -10.07 6.14 0.23
C ARG A 61 -9.51 5.39 -0.96
N VAL A 62 -9.80 4.13 -1.04
CA VAL A 62 -9.40 3.27 -2.16
C VAL A 62 -10.66 2.69 -2.80
N TYR A 63 -10.77 2.83 -4.11
CA TYR A 63 -11.87 2.27 -4.89
C TYR A 63 -11.33 1.34 -5.97
N VAL A 64 -11.93 0.16 -6.10
CA VAL A 64 -11.64 -0.80 -7.15
C VAL A 64 -12.94 -1.11 -7.88
N MET A 65 -13.02 -0.76 -9.16
CA MET A 65 -14.21 -0.96 -10.00
C MET A 65 -15.49 -0.40 -9.36
N ASP A 66 -15.41 0.84 -8.85
CA ASP A 66 -16.49 1.58 -8.17
C ASP A 66 -16.88 1.04 -6.77
N GLU A 67 -16.22 -0.01 -6.28
CA GLU A 67 -16.40 -0.51 -4.91
C GLU A 67 -15.30 0.03 -3.99
N GLU A 68 -15.70 0.54 -2.82
CA GLU A 68 -14.73 0.98 -1.80
C GLU A 68 -14.05 -0.23 -1.16
N VAL A 69 -12.72 -0.20 -1.14
CA VAL A 69 -11.90 -1.13 -0.37
C VAL A 69 -11.71 -0.53 1.02
N PRO A 70 -12.35 -1.06 2.06
CA PRO A 70 -12.24 -0.48 3.39
C PRO A 70 -10.83 -0.63 3.93
N ILE A 71 -10.30 0.45 4.48
CA ILE A 71 -9.07 0.40 5.27
C ILE A 71 -9.47 -0.10 6.66
N PRO A 72 -8.90 -1.21 7.15
CA PRO A 72 -9.28 -1.76 8.44
C PRO A 72 -8.96 -0.81 9.60
N GLU A 73 -9.70 -0.96 10.69
CA GLU A 73 -9.25 -0.49 11.99
C GLU A 73 -7.93 -1.19 12.40
N ASP A 74 -7.15 -0.56 13.25
CA ASP A 74 -5.94 -1.14 13.84
C ASP A 74 -4.78 -1.46 12.84
N VAL A 75 -4.80 -0.90 11.60
CA VAL A 75 -3.62 -0.96 10.74
C VAL A 75 -2.45 -0.31 11.47
N GLY A 76 -1.33 -1.02 11.61
CA GLY A 76 -0.15 -0.55 12.32
C GLY A 76 -0.26 -0.52 13.84
N LEU A 77 -1.30 -1.15 14.41
CA LEU A 77 -1.45 -1.35 15.84
C LEU A 77 -1.27 -2.84 16.20
N ASN A 78 -0.66 -3.08 17.35
CA ASN A 78 -0.46 -4.42 17.90
C ASN A 78 0.32 -5.39 16.99
N ASP A 79 1.19 -4.87 16.15
CA ASP A 79 2.11 -5.67 15.35
C ASP A 79 3.11 -6.42 16.23
N GLU A 80 3.63 -7.54 15.73
CA GLU A 80 4.65 -8.30 16.44
C GLU A 80 5.88 -7.43 16.76
N GLY A 81 6.13 -7.22 18.06
CA GLY A 81 7.24 -6.41 18.55
C GLY A 81 7.02 -4.89 18.47
N CYS A 82 5.84 -4.43 18.07
CA CYS A 82 5.49 -3.01 18.00
C CYS A 82 4.04 -2.77 18.37
N SER A 83 3.79 -2.12 19.49
CA SER A 83 2.42 -1.81 19.92
C SER A 83 1.72 -0.78 19.03
N MET A 84 2.50 0.12 18.40
CA MET A 84 1.96 1.15 17.52
C MET A 84 3.05 1.63 16.54
N ARG A 85 2.72 1.69 15.25
CA ARG A 85 3.54 2.30 14.20
C ARG A 85 3.30 3.81 14.15
N GLN A 86 4.23 4.53 13.50
CA GLN A 86 4.10 5.98 13.30
C GLN A 86 2.94 6.36 12.37
N LEU A 87 2.57 5.44 11.46
CA LEU A 87 1.41 5.56 10.58
C LEU A 87 0.44 4.44 10.95
N HIS A 88 -0.78 4.79 11.36
CA HIS A 88 -1.75 3.81 11.84
C HIS A 88 -3.19 4.32 11.71
N THR A 89 -4.16 3.42 11.92
CA THR A 89 -5.59 3.74 12.01
C THR A 89 -6.15 3.29 13.36
N HIS A 90 -7.24 3.94 13.83
CA HIS A 90 -7.96 3.54 15.04
C HIS A 90 -9.38 3.05 14.76
N ASP A 91 -9.87 3.32 13.55
CA ASP A 91 -11.22 2.94 13.11
C ASP A 91 -11.21 2.69 11.59
N ASP A 92 -12.35 2.29 11.04
CA ASP A 92 -12.56 2.01 9.62
C ASP A 92 -12.94 3.26 8.80
N SER A 93 -12.81 4.45 9.38
CA SER A 93 -13.12 5.72 8.69
C SER A 93 -12.14 6.07 7.58
N GLY A 94 -11.05 5.32 7.43
CA GLY A 94 -9.93 5.62 6.53
C GLY A 94 -9.07 6.80 6.99
N LYS A 95 -9.28 7.28 8.22
CA LYS A 95 -8.41 8.29 8.82
C LYS A 95 -7.09 7.66 9.24
N VAL A 96 -6.02 8.10 8.59
CA VAL A 96 -4.65 7.72 8.90
C VAL A 96 -4.06 8.73 9.85
N HIS A 97 -3.55 8.26 10.98
CA HIS A 97 -2.75 9.02 11.92
C HIS A 97 -1.29 8.99 11.51
N LEU A 98 -0.66 10.16 11.49
CA LEU A 98 0.76 10.32 11.23
C LEU A 98 1.36 11.00 12.46
N GLU A 99 2.08 10.21 13.26
CA GLU A 99 2.56 10.58 14.58
C GLU A 99 4.06 10.35 14.70
N PHE A 100 4.79 11.40 15.03
CA PHE A 100 6.24 11.36 15.05
C PHE A 100 6.83 11.98 16.33
N THR A 101 7.86 11.34 16.86
CA THR A 101 8.68 11.90 17.96
C THR A 101 9.75 12.88 17.47
N ARG A 102 9.75 13.20 16.17
CA ARG A 102 10.66 14.13 15.50
C ARG A 102 9.84 15.16 14.71
N GLN A 103 10.30 16.41 14.66
CA GLN A 103 9.66 17.43 13.82
C GLN A 103 10.05 17.32 12.35
N GLY A 104 9.14 17.72 11.47
CA GLY A 104 9.38 17.89 10.05
C GLY A 104 9.57 16.57 9.30
N VAL A 105 9.03 15.47 9.81
CA VAL A 105 9.03 14.20 9.11
C VAL A 105 8.14 14.29 7.87
N ARG A 106 8.71 13.97 6.72
CA ARG A 106 7.99 13.92 5.46
C ARG A 106 7.64 12.46 5.17
N ALA A 107 6.41 12.07 5.44
CA ALA A 107 5.93 10.71 5.25
C ALA A 107 5.35 10.55 3.83
N PRO A 108 5.94 9.73 2.97
CA PRO A 108 5.31 9.38 1.69
C PRO A 108 4.13 8.44 1.95
N LEU A 109 3.15 8.48 1.06
CA LEU A 109 1.96 7.64 1.15
C LEU A 109 2.31 6.14 1.14
N GLU A 110 3.39 5.75 0.43
CA GLU A 110 3.97 4.41 0.45
C GLU A 110 4.16 3.87 1.87
N ALA A 111 4.65 4.71 2.79
CA ALA A 111 4.92 4.27 4.15
C ALA A 111 3.66 3.76 4.87
N PHE A 112 2.49 4.34 4.61
CA PHE A 112 1.23 3.85 5.15
C PHE A 112 0.81 2.53 4.48
N PHE A 113 0.90 2.45 3.15
CA PHE A 113 0.56 1.22 2.42
C PHE A 113 1.47 0.05 2.80
N ASP A 114 2.74 0.32 3.06
CA ASP A 114 3.68 -0.67 3.58
C ASP A 114 3.33 -1.16 4.99
N VAL A 115 2.81 -0.27 5.86
CA VAL A 115 2.27 -0.68 7.18
C VAL A 115 1.02 -1.54 6.99
N TRP A 116 0.13 -1.16 6.07
CA TRP A 116 -1.08 -1.94 5.76
C TRP A 116 -0.77 -3.27 5.05
N GLY A 117 0.45 -3.43 4.49
CA GLY A 117 0.84 -4.61 3.73
C GLY A 117 0.19 -4.69 2.35
N LYS A 118 -0.13 -3.55 1.75
CA LYS A 118 -0.72 -3.41 0.42
C LYS A 118 0.22 -2.71 -0.54
N HIS A 119 0.36 -3.24 -1.74
CA HIS A 119 1.09 -2.55 -2.79
C HIS A 119 0.29 -1.37 -3.33
N MET A 120 0.94 -0.22 -3.54
CA MET A 120 0.35 0.94 -4.19
C MET A 120 1.44 1.79 -4.84
N ASP A 121 1.37 1.95 -6.16
CA ASP A 121 2.20 2.81 -6.97
C ASP A 121 1.45 3.21 -8.27
N GLU A 122 2.13 3.84 -9.22
CA GLU A 122 1.55 4.23 -10.52
C GLU A 122 1.10 3.03 -11.37
N THR A 123 1.54 1.82 -11.06
CA THR A 123 1.15 0.60 -11.78
C THR A 123 -0.13 -0.03 -11.25
N GLY A 124 -0.63 0.41 -10.07
CA GLY A 124 -1.90 -0.05 -9.52
C GLY A 124 -1.94 -0.20 -8.01
N PHE A 125 -2.95 -0.93 -7.55
CA PHE A 125 -3.20 -1.19 -6.14
C PHE A 125 -3.39 -2.70 -5.91
N ASP A 126 -2.70 -3.24 -4.90
CA ASP A 126 -2.72 -4.66 -4.50
C ASP A 126 -2.47 -5.57 -5.72
N ASP A 127 -3.40 -6.45 -6.09
CA ASP A 127 -3.32 -7.34 -7.27
C ASP A 127 -3.84 -6.67 -8.57
N HIS A 128 -4.39 -5.48 -8.48
CA HIS A 128 -4.97 -4.76 -9.62
C HIS A 128 -3.90 -3.94 -10.34
N ARG A 129 -3.65 -4.28 -11.62
CA ARG A 129 -2.59 -3.63 -12.44
C ARG A 129 -3.19 -2.87 -13.61
N VAL A 130 -2.62 -1.70 -13.86
CA VAL A 130 -2.90 -0.86 -15.03
C VAL A 130 -2.52 -1.60 -16.30
N ASN A 131 -3.39 -1.53 -17.31
CA ASN A 131 -3.18 -2.09 -18.64
C ASN A 131 -3.95 -1.28 -19.70
N GLU A 132 -4.09 -1.81 -20.92
CA GLU A 132 -4.77 -1.11 -22.01
C GLU A 132 -6.25 -0.76 -21.72
N SER A 133 -6.92 -1.55 -20.86
CA SER A 133 -8.35 -1.39 -20.52
C SER A 133 -8.61 -0.81 -19.14
N THR A 134 -7.58 -0.67 -18.31
CA THR A 134 -7.70 -0.19 -16.94
C THR A 134 -6.79 0.99 -16.66
N GLU A 135 -7.16 1.81 -15.70
CA GLU A 135 -6.36 2.93 -15.20
C GLU A 135 -6.39 2.98 -13.68
N PHE A 136 -5.36 3.58 -13.11
CA PHE A 136 -5.28 3.90 -11.69
C PHE A 136 -5.09 5.40 -11.56
N LEU A 137 -5.92 6.05 -10.77
CA LEU A 137 -5.96 7.51 -10.64
C LEU A 137 -5.83 7.89 -9.18
N MET A 138 -5.11 8.97 -8.91
CA MET A 138 -5.00 9.56 -7.60
C MET A 138 -5.55 10.98 -7.62
N PHE A 139 -6.39 11.30 -6.63
CA PHE A 139 -6.94 12.64 -6.45
C PHE A 139 -6.65 13.12 -5.04
N LEU A 140 -6.36 14.41 -4.94
CA LEU A 140 -6.24 15.13 -3.69
C LEU A 140 -7.40 16.11 -3.52
N ASN A 141 -7.81 16.25 -2.28
CA ASN A 141 -8.65 17.30 -1.79
C ASN A 141 -8.21 17.68 -0.37
N THR A 142 -8.76 18.73 0.19
CA THR A 142 -8.67 19.03 1.62
C THR A 142 -9.99 18.75 2.29
N TYR A 143 -9.96 18.38 3.57
CA TYR A 143 -11.16 18.23 4.35
C TYR A 143 -11.17 19.16 5.57
N SER A 144 -12.36 19.47 6.03
CA SER A 144 -12.63 20.16 7.30
C SER A 144 -13.71 19.40 8.07
N TYR A 145 -14.04 19.88 9.25
CA TYR A 145 -15.17 19.36 10.02
C TYR A 145 -16.26 20.42 10.16
N ASP A 146 -17.52 19.98 10.11
CA ASP A 146 -18.65 20.83 10.48
C ASP A 146 -18.78 20.95 12.01
N GLU A 147 -19.83 21.67 12.46
CA GLU A 147 -20.12 21.88 13.90
C GLU A 147 -20.48 20.56 14.61
N ASP A 148 -20.92 19.55 13.89
CA ASP A 148 -21.30 18.23 14.39
C ASP A 148 -20.13 17.23 14.32
N GLY A 149 -18.97 17.62 13.77
CA GLY A 149 -17.77 16.79 13.62
C GLY A 149 -17.77 15.90 12.37
N ASN A 150 -18.67 16.13 11.42
CA ASN A 150 -18.67 15.39 10.16
C ASN A 150 -17.61 15.95 9.20
N VAL A 151 -17.03 15.08 8.41
CA VAL A 151 -16.06 15.47 7.37
C VAL A 151 -16.77 16.21 6.23
N ILE A 152 -16.27 17.40 5.91
CA ILE A 152 -16.69 18.20 4.76
C ILE A 152 -15.55 18.26 3.76
N ILE A 153 -15.87 18.00 2.50
CA ILE A 153 -14.95 18.06 1.36
C ILE A 153 -15.57 18.98 0.32
N ASP A 154 -14.82 19.99 -0.15
CA ASP A 154 -15.27 20.79 -1.29
C ASP A 154 -14.93 20.05 -2.59
N PRO A 155 -15.93 19.60 -3.38
CA PRO A 155 -15.67 18.88 -4.60
C PRO A 155 -14.98 19.72 -5.69
N ASN A 156 -14.97 21.06 -5.55
CA ASN A 156 -14.31 21.96 -6.49
C ASN A 156 -12.78 22.03 -6.26
N ASP A 157 -12.30 21.63 -5.08
CA ASP A 157 -10.88 21.63 -4.74
C ASP A 157 -10.20 20.30 -5.10
N ARG A 158 -10.95 19.36 -5.69
CA ARG A 158 -10.44 18.04 -6.09
C ARG A 158 -9.49 18.15 -7.27
N VAL A 159 -8.23 17.76 -7.07
CA VAL A 159 -7.17 17.82 -8.07
C VAL A 159 -6.62 16.43 -8.34
N GLN A 160 -6.50 16.05 -9.62
CA GLN A 160 -5.80 14.83 -9.99
C GLN A 160 -4.28 15.06 -9.91
N ILE A 161 -3.57 14.11 -9.32
CA ILE A 161 -2.11 14.09 -9.21
C ILE A 161 -1.56 12.74 -9.65
N ASP A 162 -0.24 12.66 -9.88
CA ASP A 162 0.47 11.49 -10.38
C ASP A 162 1.68 11.10 -9.52
N THR A 163 1.68 11.51 -8.26
CA THR A 163 2.78 11.23 -7.34
C THR A 163 2.62 9.90 -6.58
N TYR A 164 1.43 9.32 -6.58
CA TYR A 164 1.09 8.00 -6.00
C TYR A 164 1.82 7.69 -4.68
N ASN A 165 2.65 6.64 -4.68
CA ASN A 165 3.42 6.18 -3.54
C ASN A 165 4.41 7.23 -3.00
N GLU A 166 4.99 8.07 -3.86
CA GLU A 166 5.93 9.13 -3.48
C GLU A 166 5.24 10.38 -2.90
N HIS A 167 3.90 10.45 -2.95
CA HIS A 167 3.16 11.59 -2.44
C HIS A 167 3.42 11.81 -0.95
N ILE A 168 3.90 13.00 -0.59
CA ILE A 168 4.10 13.37 0.82
C ILE A 168 2.76 13.76 1.42
N VAL A 169 2.33 12.99 2.41
CA VAL A 169 1.07 13.22 3.11
C VAL A 169 1.18 14.44 4.00
N GLU A 170 0.18 15.32 3.92
CA GLU A 170 0.06 16.53 4.72
C GLU A 170 -1.23 16.53 5.55
N ASP A 171 -1.29 17.39 6.57
CA ASP A 171 -2.48 17.48 7.43
C ASP A 171 -3.73 17.86 6.64
N ARG A 172 -4.86 17.22 6.97
CA ARG A 172 -6.17 17.44 6.37
C ARG A 172 -6.28 17.17 4.88
N GLN A 173 -5.40 16.35 4.34
CA GLN A 173 -5.58 15.83 2.98
C GLN A 173 -6.65 14.73 2.95
N TYR A 174 -7.50 14.79 1.92
CA TYR A 174 -8.41 13.72 1.53
C TYR A 174 -7.89 13.13 0.22
N ILE A 175 -7.45 11.89 0.28
CA ILE A 175 -6.75 11.18 -0.79
C ILE A 175 -7.65 10.10 -1.32
N GLU A 176 -7.97 10.15 -2.62
CA GLU A 176 -8.75 9.11 -3.30
C GLU A 176 -7.85 8.38 -4.30
N LEU A 177 -7.82 7.08 -4.22
CA LEU A 177 -7.15 6.17 -5.14
C LEU A 177 -8.22 5.34 -5.85
N ILE A 178 -8.27 5.42 -7.18
CA ILE A 178 -9.35 4.83 -7.97
C ILE A 178 -8.78 3.95 -9.07
N PHE A 179 -8.96 2.64 -8.95
CA PHE A 179 -8.67 1.67 -10.00
C PHE A 179 -9.97 1.33 -10.74
N ARG A 180 -10.00 1.59 -12.05
CA ARG A 180 -11.23 1.41 -12.86
C ARG A 180 -10.95 1.05 -14.31
N ASN A 181 -12.01 0.70 -15.04
CA ASN A 181 -11.95 0.62 -16.50
C ASN A 181 -11.83 2.03 -17.12
N ARG A 182 -11.13 2.12 -18.26
CA ARG A 182 -11.00 3.33 -19.07
C ARG A 182 -12.27 3.65 -19.84
#